data_6482858a33c5d75927b24f18c9d8ad04
#
_entry.id   6482858a33c5d75927b24f18c9d8ad04
#
_cell.length_a   1.000
_cell.length_b   1.000
_cell.length_c   1.000
_cell.angle_alpha   90.00
_cell.angle_beta   90.00
_cell.angle_gamma   90.00
#
_symmetry.space_group_name_H-M   'P 1'
#
loop_
_entity.id
_entity.type
_entity.pdbx_description
1 polymer ?
#
loop_
_entity_poly.entity_id
_entity_poly.type
_entity_poly.pdbx_seq_one_letter_code
_entity_poly.pdbx_strand_id
1 'polypeptide(L)'
;MANFFIQRPVFAWVLSIILMIAGGLAILKLPVAQYPTIAPPAVAVTATYPGADAQTVQDTVTQVIEQNMNGIDNLMYMSSTSDSAGNVTITLTFESGTDPDIAQVQVQNKLQLAMPLLPQEVQQQGIGVEKSSSSFLLVAGFVSDNKNLTQDDISDYVASNVKDAIS
;
A
#
# COMPACT_ATOMS: atom_id res chain seq x y z
N MET A 1 5.90 17.90 -50.64
CA MET A 1 6.62 16.99 -49.69
C MET A 1 6.87 15.60 -50.29
N ALA A 2 5.93 14.98 -51.01
CA ALA A 2 6.13 13.65 -51.59
C ALA A 2 7.36 13.55 -52.54
N ASN A 3 7.60 14.55 -53.41
CA ASN A 3 8.76 14.57 -54.32
C ASN A 3 10.12 14.51 -53.62
N PHE A 4 10.25 15.00 -52.38
CA PHE A 4 11.49 14.94 -51.61
C PHE A 4 11.87 13.50 -51.25
N PHE A 5 10.89 12.69 -50.84
CA PHE A 5 11.10 11.30 -50.48
C PHE A 5 11.31 10.40 -51.71
N ILE A 6 10.69 10.73 -52.85
CA ILE A 6 10.89 10.00 -54.10
C ILE A 6 12.32 10.14 -54.59
N GLN A 7 12.90 11.35 -54.48
CA GLN A 7 14.28 11.62 -54.92
C GLN A 7 15.35 11.15 -53.92
N ARG A 8 14.97 10.83 -52.67
CA ARG A 8 15.90 10.39 -51.61
C ARG A 8 15.37 9.16 -50.85
N PRO A 9 15.35 7.99 -51.50
CA PRO A 9 14.77 6.76 -50.89
C PRO A 9 15.49 6.33 -49.60
N VAL A 10 16.79 6.55 -49.51
CA VAL A 10 17.58 6.19 -48.30
C VAL A 10 17.09 6.97 -47.10
N PHE A 11 16.74 8.26 -47.25
CA PHE A 11 16.24 9.08 -46.17
C PHE A 11 14.87 8.57 -45.66
N ALA A 12 14.00 8.13 -46.58
CA ALA A 12 12.71 7.55 -46.23
C ALA A 12 12.85 6.25 -45.42
N TRP A 13 13.79 5.38 -45.81
CA TRP A 13 14.07 4.14 -45.09
C TRP A 13 14.61 4.40 -43.67
N VAL A 14 15.57 5.30 -43.54
CA VAL A 14 16.14 5.65 -42.21
C VAL A 14 15.08 6.22 -41.30
N LEU A 15 14.23 7.12 -41.79
CA LEU A 15 13.14 7.69 -41.00
C LEU A 15 12.12 6.63 -40.55
N SER A 16 11.77 5.69 -41.45
CA SER A 16 10.87 4.59 -41.13
C SER A 16 11.44 3.67 -40.04
N ILE A 17 12.73 3.33 -40.13
CA ILE A 17 13.40 2.49 -39.11
C ILE A 17 13.45 3.21 -37.76
N ILE A 18 13.76 4.50 -37.71
CA ILE A 18 13.78 5.29 -36.49
C ILE A 18 12.38 5.32 -35.84
N LEU A 19 11.34 5.57 -36.63
CA LEU A 19 9.97 5.57 -36.15
C LEU A 19 9.54 4.18 -35.61
N MET A 20 9.95 3.12 -36.30
CA MET A 20 9.66 1.75 -35.88
C MET A 20 10.33 1.41 -34.54
N ILE A 21 11.61 1.78 -34.39
CA ILE A 21 12.35 1.60 -33.13
C ILE A 21 11.74 2.44 -32.00
N ALA A 22 11.45 3.71 -32.28
CA ALA A 22 10.82 4.61 -31.31
C ALA A 22 9.44 4.10 -30.86
N GLY A 23 8.62 3.60 -31.80
CA GLY A 23 7.33 2.99 -31.51
C GLY A 23 7.47 1.71 -30.66
N GLY A 24 8.42 0.85 -31.00
CA GLY A 24 8.70 -0.36 -30.21
C GLY A 24 9.14 -0.04 -28.78
N LEU A 25 10.04 0.93 -28.60
CA LEU A 25 10.47 1.37 -27.27
C LEU A 25 9.35 2.06 -26.48
N ALA A 26 8.46 2.79 -27.17
CA ALA A 26 7.30 3.41 -26.53
C ALA A 26 6.33 2.35 -25.97
N ILE A 27 6.07 1.27 -26.72
CA ILE A 27 5.20 0.17 -26.26
C ILE A 27 5.75 -0.48 -24.99
N LEU A 28 7.07 -0.70 -24.91
CA LEU A 28 7.71 -1.30 -23.73
C LEU A 28 7.67 -0.40 -22.49
N LYS A 29 7.53 0.92 -22.68
CA LYS A 29 7.47 1.92 -21.60
C LYS A 29 6.05 2.36 -21.25
N LEU A 30 5.03 1.94 -22.00
CA LEU A 30 3.66 2.26 -21.61
C LEU A 30 3.29 1.51 -20.33
N PRO A 31 2.86 2.23 -19.28
CA PRO A 31 2.32 1.57 -18.08
C PRO A 31 1.01 0.88 -18.47
N VAL A 32 1.02 -0.46 -18.46
CA VAL A 32 -0.19 -1.26 -18.71
C VAL A 32 -0.91 -1.41 -17.39
N ALA A 33 -1.71 -0.41 -17.01
CA ALA A 33 -2.67 -0.56 -15.93
C ALA A 33 -4.02 -0.99 -16.54
N GLN A 34 -4.45 -2.19 -16.22
CA GLN A 34 -5.72 -2.76 -16.71
C GLN A 34 -6.94 -2.00 -16.12
N TYR A 35 -6.75 -1.38 -14.96
CA TYR A 35 -7.72 -0.51 -14.32
C TYR A 35 -7.00 0.75 -13.82
N PRO A 36 -7.54 1.96 -14.04
CA PRO A 36 -7.01 3.15 -13.40
C PRO A 36 -7.16 2.98 -11.89
N THR A 37 -6.12 3.34 -11.14
CA THR A 37 -6.17 3.40 -9.67
C THR A 37 -7.12 4.53 -9.26
N ILE A 38 -8.41 4.22 -9.18
CA ILE A 38 -9.46 5.19 -8.84
C ILE A 38 -9.50 5.42 -7.31
N ALA A 39 -9.05 4.42 -6.55
CA ALA A 39 -9.00 4.54 -5.10
C ALA A 39 -7.84 5.43 -4.66
N PRO A 40 -8.09 6.45 -3.81
CA PRO A 40 -7.04 7.23 -3.20
C PRO A 40 -6.10 6.31 -2.42
N PRO A 41 -4.78 6.57 -2.44
CA PRO A 41 -3.84 5.78 -1.64
C PRO A 41 -4.10 6.01 -0.16
N ALA A 42 -3.96 4.96 0.63
CA ALA A 42 -4.14 5.04 2.07
C ALA A 42 -3.00 4.32 2.81
N VAL A 43 -2.70 4.82 4.00
CA VAL A 43 -1.73 4.24 4.93
C VAL A 43 -2.45 3.93 6.24
N ALA A 44 -2.31 2.71 6.71
CA ALA A 44 -2.85 2.27 8.01
C ALA A 44 -1.75 2.28 9.06
N VAL A 45 -2.04 2.88 10.20
CA VAL A 45 -1.22 2.83 11.42
C VAL A 45 -1.95 1.94 12.42
N THR A 46 -1.30 0.89 12.89
CA THR A 46 -1.85 -0.06 13.86
C THR A 46 -1.03 -0.06 15.14
N ALA A 47 -1.70 0.01 16.27
CA ALA A 47 -1.08 -0.06 17.60
C ALA A 47 -1.93 -0.91 18.53
N THR A 48 -1.30 -1.46 19.57
CA THR A 48 -2.00 -2.25 20.60
C THR A 48 -1.60 -1.75 21.98
N TYR A 49 -2.61 -1.49 22.81
CA TYR A 49 -2.44 -1.16 24.24
C TYR A 49 -3.07 -2.27 25.07
N PRO A 50 -2.31 -3.30 25.48
CA PRO A 50 -2.86 -4.45 26.18
C PRO A 50 -3.52 -4.08 27.51
N GLY A 51 -4.75 -4.53 27.71
CA GLY A 51 -5.49 -4.33 28.94
C GLY A 51 -6.17 -2.97 29.10
N ALA A 52 -6.03 -2.07 28.15
CA ALA A 52 -6.75 -0.80 28.14
C ALA A 52 -8.14 -0.96 27.50
N ASP A 53 -9.12 -0.22 27.99
CA ASP A 53 -10.44 -0.11 27.35
C ASP A 53 -10.42 0.86 26.17
N ALA A 54 -11.45 0.82 25.35
CA ALA A 54 -11.53 1.62 24.14
C ALA A 54 -11.41 3.14 24.38
N GLN A 55 -11.96 3.64 25.50
CA GLN A 55 -11.90 5.06 25.84
C GLN A 55 -10.48 5.48 26.23
N THR A 56 -9.82 4.69 27.10
CA THR A 56 -8.42 4.92 27.48
C THR A 56 -7.51 4.89 26.25
N VAL A 57 -7.70 3.93 25.36
CA VAL A 57 -6.94 3.81 24.11
C VAL A 57 -7.16 5.03 23.23
N GLN A 58 -8.40 5.48 23.09
CA GLN A 58 -8.72 6.68 22.31
C GLN A 58 -8.03 7.92 22.85
N ASP A 59 -8.09 8.14 24.17
CA ASP A 59 -7.58 9.36 24.79
C ASP A 59 -6.04 9.40 24.85
N THR A 60 -5.40 8.25 25.04
CA THR A 60 -3.94 8.18 25.28
C THR A 60 -3.11 7.75 24.08
N VAL A 61 -3.70 7.06 23.10
CA VAL A 61 -2.99 6.56 21.92
C VAL A 61 -3.52 7.20 20.65
N THR A 62 -4.82 7.05 20.37
CA THR A 62 -5.40 7.48 19.11
C THR A 62 -5.28 8.99 18.92
N GLN A 63 -5.72 9.79 19.88
CA GLN A 63 -5.65 11.25 19.78
C GLN A 63 -4.21 11.76 19.70
N VAL A 64 -3.28 11.14 20.42
CA VAL A 64 -1.86 11.54 20.37
C VAL A 64 -1.27 11.31 18.99
N ILE A 65 -1.57 10.15 18.37
CA ILE A 65 -1.12 9.85 17.01
C ILE A 65 -1.79 10.82 16.02
N GLU A 66 -3.11 10.97 16.06
CA GLU A 66 -3.85 11.86 15.16
C GLU A 66 -3.34 13.29 15.17
N GLN A 67 -3.08 13.85 16.37
CA GLN A 67 -2.56 15.22 16.51
C GLN A 67 -1.19 15.37 15.83
N ASN A 68 -0.34 14.36 15.92
CA ASN A 68 0.98 14.37 15.29
C ASN A 68 0.94 14.13 13.78
N MET A 69 -0.12 13.48 13.26
CA MET A 69 -0.31 13.27 11.81
C MET A 69 -0.80 14.52 11.08
N ASN A 70 -1.24 15.55 11.79
CA ASN A 70 -1.63 16.81 11.17
C ASN A 70 -0.46 17.45 10.42
N GLY A 71 -0.77 18.01 9.23
CA GLY A 71 0.21 18.67 8.37
C GLY A 71 1.10 17.72 7.56
N ILE A 72 0.65 16.48 7.33
CA ILE A 72 1.21 15.60 6.30
C ILE A 72 0.72 16.10 4.94
N ASP A 73 1.63 16.15 3.96
CA ASP A 73 1.31 16.63 2.62
C ASP A 73 0.29 15.72 1.93
N ASN A 74 -0.65 16.32 1.22
CA ASN A 74 -1.71 15.65 0.45
C ASN A 74 -2.64 14.75 1.30
N LEU A 75 -2.68 14.92 2.62
CA LEU A 75 -3.63 14.21 3.48
C LEU A 75 -5.04 14.77 3.26
N MET A 76 -5.98 13.93 2.84
CA MET A 76 -7.39 14.30 2.67
C MET A 76 -8.17 14.20 3.98
N TYR A 77 -8.14 13.01 4.58
CA TYR A 77 -8.82 12.75 5.86
C TYR A 77 -8.19 11.58 6.60
N MET A 78 -8.47 11.52 7.88
CA MET A 78 -8.12 10.40 8.76
C MET A 78 -9.40 9.78 9.32
N SER A 79 -9.38 8.47 9.49
CA SER A 79 -10.39 7.74 10.24
C SER A 79 -9.72 6.77 11.20
N SER A 80 -10.20 6.72 12.44
CA SER A 80 -9.64 5.87 13.47
C SER A 80 -10.69 5.01 14.13
N THR A 81 -10.29 3.82 14.52
CA THR A 81 -11.09 2.89 15.31
C THR A 81 -10.26 2.40 16.49
N SER A 82 -10.90 2.37 17.67
CA SER A 82 -10.33 1.83 18.89
C SER A 82 -11.28 0.77 19.44
N ASP A 83 -10.79 -0.42 19.72
CA ASP A 83 -11.60 -1.50 20.24
C ASP A 83 -11.38 -1.74 21.74
N SER A 84 -12.25 -2.54 22.35
CA SER A 84 -12.18 -2.91 23.76
C SER A 84 -11.08 -3.93 24.08
N ALA A 85 -10.40 -4.47 23.09
CA ALA A 85 -9.23 -5.33 23.25
C ALA A 85 -7.92 -4.54 23.26
N GLY A 86 -8.00 -3.21 23.16
CA GLY A 86 -6.85 -2.32 23.16
C GLY A 86 -6.22 -2.10 21.79
N ASN A 87 -6.85 -2.52 20.69
CA ASN A 87 -6.30 -2.29 19.37
C ASN A 87 -6.76 -0.93 18.81
N VAL A 88 -5.84 -0.28 18.11
CA VAL A 88 -6.06 0.95 17.37
C VAL A 88 -5.74 0.72 15.91
N THR A 89 -6.59 1.21 15.04
CA THR A 89 -6.30 1.32 13.61
C THR A 89 -6.64 2.74 13.16
N ILE A 90 -5.65 3.45 12.64
CA ILE A 90 -5.79 4.80 12.07
C ILE A 90 -5.50 4.70 10.59
N THR A 91 -6.46 5.02 9.75
CA THR A 91 -6.32 5.03 8.31
C THR A 91 -6.21 6.46 7.82
N LEU A 92 -5.08 6.79 7.20
CA LEU A 92 -4.82 8.07 6.57
C LEU A 92 -5.06 7.92 5.06
N THR A 93 -5.98 8.68 4.51
CA THR A 93 -6.30 8.68 3.08
C THR A 93 -5.73 9.94 2.43
N PHE A 94 -5.00 9.76 1.34
CA PHE A 94 -4.29 10.81 0.62
C PHE A 94 -5.00 11.18 -0.68
N GLU A 95 -4.63 12.32 -1.25
CA GLU A 95 -5.14 12.73 -2.56
C GLU A 95 -4.73 11.74 -3.67
N SER A 96 -5.63 11.59 -4.65
CA SER A 96 -5.35 10.74 -5.81
C SER A 96 -4.10 11.21 -6.56
N GLY A 97 -3.19 10.28 -6.84
CA GLY A 97 -1.91 10.59 -7.50
C GLY A 97 -0.76 10.78 -6.52
N THR A 98 -1.00 10.76 -5.20
CA THR A 98 0.07 10.72 -4.20
C THR A 98 0.78 9.37 -4.27
N ASP A 99 2.11 9.38 -4.22
CA ASP A 99 2.91 8.16 -4.17
C ASP A 99 2.74 7.49 -2.80
N PRO A 100 2.25 6.22 -2.75
CA PRO A 100 2.00 5.51 -1.50
C PRO A 100 3.28 5.27 -0.67
N ASP A 101 4.44 5.13 -1.31
CA ASP A 101 5.71 4.91 -0.63
C ASP A 101 6.16 6.19 0.07
N ILE A 102 6.02 7.33 -0.58
CA ILE A 102 6.32 8.65 0.01
C ILE A 102 5.35 8.92 1.16
N ALA A 103 4.06 8.65 0.98
CA ALA A 103 3.05 8.82 2.03
C ALA A 103 3.37 7.98 3.27
N GLN A 104 3.75 6.71 3.08
CA GLN A 104 4.16 5.83 4.18
C GLN A 104 5.37 6.37 4.94
N VAL A 105 6.39 6.85 4.23
CA VAL A 105 7.59 7.44 4.85
C VAL A 105 7.25 8.69 5.65
N GLN A 106 6.38 9.56 5.14
CA GLN A 106 5.92 10.75 5.86
C GLN A 106 5.17 10.38 7.15
N VAL A 107 4.27 9.38 7.08
CA VAL A 107 3.55 8.86 8.25
C VAL A 107 4.53 8.28 9.28
N GLN A 108 5.52 7.49 8.85
CA GLN A 108 6.54 6.94 9.74
C GLN A 108 7.36 8.04 10.42
N ASN A 109 7.77 9.07 9.70
CA ASN A 109 8.52 10.19 10.27
C ASN A 109 7.69 10.94 11.32
N LYS A 110 6.41 11.19 11.04
CA LYS A 110 5.51 11.83 12.00
C LYS A 110 5.25 10.95 13.22
N LEU A 111 5.10 9.64 13.01
CA LEU A 111 4.91 8.67 14.09
C LEU A 111 6.10 8.64 15.06
N GLN A 112 7.35 8.77 14.56
CA GLN A 112 8.53 8.84 15.40
C GLN A 112 8.48 10.03 16.38
N LEU A 113 7.85 11.14 16.00
CA LEU A 113 7.65 12.28 16.88
C LEU A 113 6.56 12.01 17.93
N ALA A 114 5.56 11.21 17.61
CA ALA A 114 4.51 10.79 18.53
C ALA A 114 4.97 9.73 19.54
N MET A 115 5.91 8.87 19.15
CA MET A 115 6.36 7.72 19.96
C MET A 115 6.69 8.05 21.42
N PRO A 116 7.47 9.12 21.74
CA PRO A 116 7.81 9.44 23.13
C PRO A 116 6.61 9.91 23.97
N LEU A 117 5.50 10.27 23.32
CA LEU A 117 4.28 10.76 23.99
C LEU A 117 3.29 9.64 24.29
N LEU A 118 3.53 8.44 23.77
CA LEU A 118 2.67 7.28 23.92
C LEU A 118 2.99 6.51 25.19
N PRO A 119 2.03 5.75 25.77
CA PRO A 119 2.27 4.83 26.89
C PRO A 119 3.39 3.85 26.59
N GLN A 120 4.18 3.51 27.61
CA GLN A 120 5.34 2.63 27.47
C GLN A 120 4.97 1.24 26.94
N GLU A 121 3.81 0.72 27.34
CA GLU A 121 3.28 -0.56 26.88
C GLU A 121 3.05 -0.58 25.38
N VAL A 122 2.53 0.51 24.80
CA VAL A 122 2.33 0.66 23.34
C VAL A 122 3.66 0.75 22.61
N GLN A 123 4.63 1.48 23.18
CA GLN A 123 5.97 1.58 22.61
C GLN A 123 6.68 0.22 22.57
N GLN A 124 6.50 -0.62 23.60
CA GLN A 124 7.11 -1.95 23.68
C GLN A 124 6.48 -2.95 22.71
N GLN A 125 5.18 -2.84 22.43
CA GLN A 125 4.49 -3.67 21.44
C GLN A 125 4.91 -3.29 20.01
N GLY A 126 5.30 -2.03 19.81
CA GLY A 126 5.58 -1.49 18.49
C GLY A 126 4.32 -1.03 17.76
N ILE A 127 4.52 -0.17 16.77
CA ILE A 127 3.45 0.40 15.96
C ILE A 127 3.72 0.05 14.51
N GLY A 128 2.74 -0.61 13.88
CA GLY A 128 2.79 -0.98 12.47
C GLY A 128 2.38 0.21 11.58
N VAL A 129 3.08 0.40 10.46
CA VAL A 129 2.70 1.35 9.40
C VAL A 129 2.73 0.63 8.08
N GLU A 130 1.57 0.43 7.49
CA GLU A 130 1.41 -0.35 6.26
C GLU A 130 0.60 0.42 5.21
N LYS A 131 0.91 0.18 3.95
CA LYS A 131 0.07 0.69 2.86
C LYS A 131 -1.27 -0.05 2.90
N SER A 132 -2.36 0.69 3.00
CA SER A 132 -3.70 0.12 2.95
C SER A 132 -4.20 0.15 1.51
N SER A 133 -4.29 -1.01 0.88
CA SER A 133 -4.98 -1.16 -0.40
C SER A 133 -6.37 -1.75 -0.14
N SER A 134 -7.39 -1.07 -0.60
CA SER A 134 -8.77 -1.59 -0.56
C SER A 134 -9.05 -2.68 -1.61
N SER A 135 -8.06 -3.00 -2.44
CA SER A 135 -8.18 -4.00 -3.51
C SER A 135 -7.52 -5.31 -3.09
N PHE A 136 -8.30 -6.36 -2.98
CA PHE A 136 -7.78 -7.72 -2.92
C PHE A 136 -7.32 -8.12 -4.33
N LEU A 137 -6.05 -8.46 -4.50
CA LEU A 137 -5.50 -8.98 -5.75
C LEU A 137 -5.99 -10.41 -6.02
N LEU A 138 -6.09 -11.20 -4.96
CA LEU A 138 -6.49 -12.60 -5.03
C LEU A 138 -7.07 -13.04 -3.69
N VAL A 139 -8.17 -13.78 -3.75
CA VAL A 139 -8.70 -14.54 -2.61
C VAL A 139 -8.71 -16.00 -3.00
N ALA A 140 -7.88 -16.81 -2.38
CA ALA A 140 -7.78 -18.24 -2.62
C ALA A 140 -8.28 -19.02 -1.40
N GLY A 141 -9.23 -19.94 -1.60
CA GLY A 141 -9.71 -20.86 -0.57
C GLY A 141 -9.03 -22.23 -0.75
N PHE A 142 -8.41 -22.73 0.31
CA PHE A 142 -7.80 -24.07 0.33
C PHE A 142 -8.70 -25.02 1.08
N VAL A 143 -9.05 -26.14 0.44
CA VAL A 143 -9.86 -27.21 1.02
C VAL A 143 -9.16 -28.55 0.81
N SER A 144 -9.30 -29.47 1.75
CA SER A 144 -8.77 -30.81 1.67
C SER A 144 -9.90 -31.83 1.60
N ASP A 145 -9.80 -32.80 0.71
CA ASP A 145 -10.68 -33.99 0.65
C ASP A 145 -10.34 -35.03 1.75
N ASN A 146 -9.17 -34.90 2.37
CA ASN A 146 -8.74 -35.81 3.42
C ASN A 146 -9.36 -35.41 4.76
N LYS A 147 -10.30 -36.19 5.25
CA LYS A 147 -11.03 -35.96 6.52
C LYS A 147 -10.15 -36.02 7.79
N ASN A 148 -8.92 -36.47 7.68
CA ASN A 148 -7.98 -36.56 8.80
C ASN A 148 -7.10 -35.31 8.96
N LEU A 149 -7.14 -34.37 8.02
CA LEU A 149 -6.43 -33.09 8.12
C LEU A 149 -7.28 -32.08 8.84
N THR A 150 -6.66 -31.43 9.81
CA THR A 150 -7.26 -30.31 10.53
C THR A 150 -7.08 -29.00 9.78
N GLN A 151 -7.79 -27.97 10.18
CA GLN A 151 -7.61 -26.60 9.65
C GLN A 151 -6.19 -26.10 9.88
N ASP A 152 -5.58 -26.47 11.02
CA ASP A 152 -4.22 -26.07 11.35
C ASP A 152 -3.19 -26.72 10.42
N ASP A 153 -3.37 -27.98 10.05
CA ASP A 153 -2.51 -28.68 9.07
C ASP A 153 -2.54 -28.01 7.68
N ILE A 154 -3.73 -27.58 7.25
CA ILE A 154 -3.90 -26.88 5.98
C ILE A 154 -3.25 -25.51 6.04
N SER A 155 -3.44 -24.78 7.14
CA SER A 155 -2.84 -23.45 7.36
C SER A 155 -1.31 -23.51 7.36
N ASP A 156 -0.73 -24.50 8.03
CA ASP A 156 0.71 -24.71 8.10
C ASP A 156 1.32 -25.09 6.75
N TYR A 157 0.62 -25.94 6.00
CA TYR A 157 1.02 -26.28 4.63
C TYR A 157 1.00 -25.07 3.67
N VAL A 158 -0.06 -24.26 3.75
CA VAL A 158 -0.19 -23.05 2.92
C VAL A 158 0.86 -22.02 3.31
N ALA A 159 1.11 -21.83 4.61
CA ALA A 159 2.12 -20.89 5.10
C ALA A 159 3.55 -21.27 4.64
N SER A 160 3.85 -22.58 4.64
CA SER A 160 5.21 -23.06 4.34
C SER A 160 5.49 -23.26 2.85
N ASN A 161 4.47 -23.52 2.01
CA ASN A 161 4.68 -23.88 0.61
C ASN A 161 4.05 -22.93 -0.41
N VAL A 162 3.03 -22.18 -0.01
CA VAL A 162 2.25 -21.36 -0.97
C VAL A 162 2.48 -19.88 -0.76
N LYS A 163 2.61 -19.43 0.48
CA LYS A 163 2.76 -18.01 0.81
C LYS A 163 3.94 -17.36 0.08
N ASP A 164 5.12 -17.98 0.15
CA ASP A 164 6.35 -17.44 -0.44
C ASP A 164 6.36 -17.51 -1.98
N ALA A 165 5.52 -18.36 -2.58
CA ALA A 165 5.41 -18.49 -4.03
C ALA A 165 4.46 -17.45 -4.65
N ILE A 166 3.60 -16.82 -3.84
CA ILE A 166 2.56 -15.86 -4.28
C ILE A 166 2.87 -14.44 -3.82
N SER A 167 3.78 -14.26 -2.85
CA SER A 167 4.14 -12.97 -2.22
C SER A 167 5.11 -12.09 -3.08
#